data_5b25db0921c32bf69aac847879a3cb2e
#
_entry.id   5b25db0921c32bf69aac847879a3cb2e
#
_cell.length_a   1.000
_cell.length_b   1.000
_cell.length_c   1.000
_cell.angle_alpha   90.00
_cell.angle_beta   90.00
_cell.angle_gamma   90.00
#
_symmetry.space_group_name_H-M   'P 1'
#
loop_
_entity.id
_entity.type
_entity.pdbx_description
1 polymer ?
#
loop_
_entity_poly.entity_id
_entity_poly.type
_entity_poly.pdbx_seq_one_letter_code
_entity_poly.pdbx_strand_id
1 'polypeptide(L)'
;NDIPAFVPVSFKSLNLDNYFCYNINGLIPINQSFEMNKLTADRIEAFLRSIIKVAKSLEEFLLPFDRLITDEAYIYESFGKKDEFYWIYGIDSGNCTFTGLFERLLDRVDYKDDSAVKMIYSLYQAAKESEGMQGLSTGGSLQRIREKA
;
A
#
# COMPACT_ATOMS: atom_id res chain seq x y z
N ASN A 1 -20.19 1.65 6.43
CA ASN A 1 -19.91 0.63 5.42
C ASN A 1 -18.41 0.51 5.20
N ASP A 2 -17.88 -0.66 5.49
CA ASP A 2 -16.46 -0.90 5.33
C ASP A 2 -16.15 -1.23 3.86
N ILE A 3 -15.13 -0.56 3.33
CA ILE A 3 -14.62 -0.84 2.00
C ILE A 3 -13.57 -1.95 2.15
N PRO A 4 -13.66 -3.05 1.38
CA PRO A 4 -12.66 -4.11 1.47
C PRO A 4 -11.23 -3.58 1.26
N ALA A 5 -10.27 -4.16 1.96
CA ALA A 5 -8.84 -3.79 1.94
C ALA A 5 -8.50 -2.49 2.67
N PHE A 6 -9.47 -1.83 3.28
CA PHE A 6 -9.20 -0.64 4.09
C PHE A 6 -9.39 -0.94 5.58
N VAL A 7 -8.60 -0.24 6.39
CA VAL A 7 -8.75 -0.30 7.84
C VAL A 7 -10.13 0.24 8.21
N PRO A 8 -10.91 -0.47 9.02
CA PRO A 8 -12.22 0.03 9.44
C PRO A 8 -12.08 1.38 10.14
N VAL A 9 -12.96 2.31 9.78
CA VAL A 9 -12.94 3.66 10.32
C VAL A 9 -14.30 4.00 10.92
N SER A 10 -14.30 4.70 12.06
CA SER A 10 -15.51 5.23 12.66
C SER A 10 -15.36 6.72 12.87
N PHE A 11 -16.49 7.41 12.83
CA PHE A 11 -16.56 8.84 13.05
C PHE A 11 -17.06 9.10 14.46
N LYS A 12 -16.34 9.94 15.22
CA LYS A 12 -16.74 10.32 16.59
C LYS A 12 -16.72 11.82 16.72
N SER A 13 -17.72 12.35 17.43
CA SER A 13 -17.80 13.76 17.77
C SER A 13 -17.73 13.89 19.28
N LEU A 14 -16.78 14.70 19.76
CA LEU A 14 -16.56 14.92 21.18
C LEU A 14 -16.23 16.39 21.42
N ASN A 15 -17.02 17.06 22.25
CA ASN A 15 -16.80 18.48 22.61
C ASN A 15 -16.66 19.37 21.38
N LEU A 16 -17.53 19.18 20.38
CA LEU A 16 -17.57 19.94 19.13
C LEU A 16 -16.41 19.61 18.16
N ASP A 17 -15.52 18.72 18.56
CA ASP A 17 -14.47 18.24 17.68
C ASP A 17 -14.88 16.91 17.03
N ASN A 18 -14.50 16.74 15.78
CA ASN A 18 -14.82 15.54 15.01
C ASN A 18 -13.56 14.72 14.79
N TYR A 19 -13.66 13.42 15.04
CA TYR A 19 -12.52 12.51 14.92
C TYR A 19 -12.85 11.32 14.03
N PHE A 20 -11.89 10.93 13.21
CA PHE A 20 -11.92 9.65 12.53
C PHE A 20 -11.07 8.67 13.33
N CYS A 21 -11.67 7.54 13.72
CA CYS A 21 -10.98 6.53 14.50
C CYS A 21 -10.76 5.29 13.63
N TYR A 22 -9.51 4.88 13.48
CA TYR A 22 -9.15 3.70 12.71
C TYR A 22 -8.97 2.52 13.65
N ASN A 23 -9.67 1.42 13.37
CA ASN A 23 -9.56 0.21 14.19
C ASN A 23 -8.43 -0.65 13.67
N ILE A 24 -7.28 -0.61 14.37
CA ILE A 24 -6.10 -1.37 14.00
C ILE A 24 -5.88 -2.61 14.85
N ASN A 25 -6.93 -3.09 15.54
CA ASN A 25 -6.80 -4.31 16.34
C ASN A 25 -6.42 -5.48 15.46
N GLY A 26 -5.38 -6.22 15.87
CA GLY A 26 -4.89 -7.36 15.12
C GLY A 26 -4.09 -7.01 13.87
N LEU A 27 -3.73 -5.74 13.70
CA LEU A 27 -2.95 -5.27 12.56
C LEU A 27 -1.56 -4.81 13.00
N ILE A 28 -0.57 -5.02 12.14
CA ILE A 28 0.82 -4.62 12.38
C ILE A 28 1.25 -3.74 11.20
N PRO A 29 1.89 -2.57 11.45
CA PRO A 29 2.44 -1.79 10.35
C PRO A 29 3.46 -2.59 9.55
N ILE A 30 3.47 -2.42 8.23
CA ILE A 30 4.36 -3.23 7.38
C ILE A 30 5.84 -2.93 7.60
N ASN A 31 6.20 -1.74 8.10
CA ASN A 31 7.59 -1.49 8.45
C ASN A 31 8.09 -2.44 9.54
N GLN A 32 7.21 -2.88 10.45
CA GLN A 32 7.53 -3.89 11.45
C GLN A 32 7.36 -5.30 10.88
N SER A 33 6.26 -5.54 10.20
CA SER A 33 5.92 -6.86 9.68
C SER A 33 6.98 -7.37 8.70
N PHE A 34 7.45 -6.51 7.78
CA PHE A 34 8.47 -6.90 6.80
C PHE A 34 9.87 -6.99 7.42
N GLU A 35 10.08 -6.39 8.59
CA GLU A 35 11.30 -6.57 9.36
C GLU A 35 11.33 -7.95 10.01
N MET A 36 10.19 -8.37 10.56
CA MET A 36 10.03 -9.67 11.20
C MET A 36 10.04 -10.82 10.19
N ASN A 37 9.41 -10.61 9.04
CA ASN A 37 9.31 -11.58 7.95
C ASN A 37 9.64 -10.89 6.64
N LYS A 38 10.85 -11.09 6.15
CA LYS A 38 11.34 -10.41 4.95
C LYS A 38 10.48 -10.72 3.73
N LEU A 39 10.53 -9.81 2.76
CA LEU A 39 9.75 -9.93 1.53
C LEU A 39 10.35 -10.98 0.60
N THR A 40 9.68 -12.12 0.53
CA THR A 40 9.92 -13.13 -0.50
C THR A 40 9.13 -12.75 -1.76
N ALA A 41 9.37 -13.46 -2.86
CA ALA A 41 8.62 -13.23 -4.09
C ALA A 41 7.11 -13.37 -3.86
N ASP A 42 6.69 -14.38 -3.09
CA ASP A 42 5.27 -14.61 -2.81
C ASP A 42 4.67 -13.45 -2.01
N ARG A 43 5.41 -12.92 -1.03
CA ARG A 43 4.94 -11.80 -0.23
C ARG A 43 4.85 -10.51 -1.05
N ILE A 44 5.81 -10.28 -1.94
CA ILE A 44 5.77 -9.13 -2.85
C ILE A 44 4.56 -9.22 -3.76
N GLU A 45 4.29 -10.41 -4.29
CA GLU A 45 3.12 -10.63 -5.14
C GLU A 45 1.82 -10.36 -4.39
N ALA A 46 1.71 -10.84 -3.16
CA ALA A 46 0.53 -10.60 -2.32
C ALA A 46 0.34 -9.11 -2.05
N PHE A 47 1.43 -8.40 -1.78
CA PHE A 47 1.38 -6.96 -1.56
C PHE A 47 0.93 -6.22 -2.82
N LEU A 48 1.45 -6.61 -3.97
CA LEU A 48 1.04 -6.03 -5.25
C LEU A 48 -0.44 -6.26 -5.53
N ARG A 49 -0.94 -7.45 -5.27
CA ARG A 49 -2.38 -7.75 -5.41
C ARG A 49 -3.21 -6.86 -4.51
N SER A 50 -2.73 -6.58 -3.31
CA SER A 50 -3.40 -5.67 -2.39
C SER A 50 -3.48 -4.25 -2.96
N ILE A 51 -2.40 -3.77 -3.58
CA ILE A 51 -2.39 -2.46 -4.23
C ILE A 51 -3.44 -2.40 -5.34
N ILE A 52 -3.50 -3.44 -6.16
CA ILE A 52 -4.46 -3.50 -7.27
C ILE A 52 -5.90 -3.51 -6.73
N LYS A 53 -6.14 -4.28 -5.67
CA LYS A 53 -7.46 -4.36 -5.04
C LYS A 53 -7.91 -3.01 -4.49
N VAL A 54 -7.00 -2.29 -3.84
CA VAL A 54 -7.26 -0.96 -3.30
C VAL A 54 -7.57 0.02 -4.43
N ALA A 55 -6.80 -0.03 -5.51
CA ALA A 55 -7.01 0.83 -6.66
C ALA A 55 -8.40 0.63 -7.27
N LYS A 56 -8.82 -0.63 -7.40
CA LYS A 56 -10.16 -0.96 -7.91
C LYS A 56 -11.24 -0.44 -6.99
N SER A 57 -11.05 -0.58 -5.68
CA SER A 57 -12.03 -0.09 -4.70
C SER A 57 -12.17 1.43 -4.78
N LEU A 58 -11.06 2.15 -4.88
CA LEU A 58 -11.10 3.61 -5.01
C LEU A 58 -11.81 4.03 -6.28
N GLU A 59 -11.56 3.35 -7.38
CA GLU A 59 -12.21 3.62 -8.65
C GLU A 59 -13.73 3.39 -8.57
N GLU A 60 -14.16 2.28 -7.97
CA GLU A 60 -15.57 1.96 -7.78
C GLU A 60 -16.30 3.01 -6.95
N PHE A 61 -15.65 3.56 -5.94
CA PHE A 61 -16.24 4.55 -5.05
C PHE A 61 -15.94 5.97 -5.48
N LEU A 62 -15.35 6.16 -6.67
CA LEU A 62 -15.02 7.47 -7.25
C LEU A 62 -14.16 8.33 -6.32
N LEU A 63 -13.23 7.68 -5.60
CA LEU A 63 -12.33 8.35 -4.66
C LEU A 63 -10.98 8.63 -5.33
N PRO A 64 -10.44 9.85 -5.16
CA PRO A 64 -9.13 10.19 -5.72
C PRO A 64 -8.03 9.29 -5.15
N PHE A 65 -7.17 8.78 -6.01
CA PHE A 65 -6.09 7.87 -5.60
C PHE A 65 -4.98 8.58 -4.82
N ASP A 66 -4.80 9.87 -5.05
CA ASP A 66 -3.73 10.65 -4.43
C ASP A 66 -3.88 10.83 -2.92
N ARG A 67 -5.01 10.43 -2.36
CA ARG A 67 -5.24 10.46 -0.91
C ARG A 67 -5.00 9.12 -0.24
N LEU A 68 -4.60 8.11 -1.00
CA LEU A 68 -4.20 6.84 -0.42
C LEU A 68 -2.86 7.03 0.31
N ILE A 69 -2.80 6.59 1.56
CA ILE A 69 -1.57 6.73 2.34
C ILE A 69 -0.60 5.62 1.95
N THR A 70 0.57 6.02 1.46
CA THR A 70 1.61 5.09 1.01
C THR A 70 2.84 5.10 1.92
N ASP A 71 2.64 5.41 3.20
CA ASP A 71 3.67 5.35 4.22
C ASP A 71 3.61 3.99 4.91
N GLU A 72 4.73 3.28 4.93
CA GLU A 72 4.81 1.93 5.50
C GLU A 72 4.49 1.87 7.00
N ALA A 73 4.51 3.01 7.69
CA ALA A 73 4.09 3.08 9.09
C ALA A 73 2.57 3.02 9.23
N TYR A 74 1.83 3.27 8.15
CA TYR A 74 0.37 3.33 8.13
C TYR A 74 -0.27 2.38 7.12
N ILE A 75 0.49 1.44 6.61
CA ILE A 75 -0.01 0.31 5.84
C ILE A 75 0.15 -0.90 6.75
N TYR A 76 -0.89 -1.73 6.84
CA TYR A 76 -0.93 -2.78 7.86
C TYR A 76 -1.06 -4.16 7.25
N GLU A 77 -0.50 -5.13 7.96
CA GLU A 77 -0.70 -6.55 7.66
C GLU A 77 -1.43 -7.19 8.83
N SER A 78 -2.35 -8.11 8.54
CA SER A 78 -3.06 -8.83 9.59
C SER A 78 -2.08 -9.70 10.38
N PHE A 79 -2.13 -9.62 11.70
CA PHE A 79 -1.32 -10.47 12.57
C PHE A 79 -1.72 -11.93 12.43
N GLY A 80 -3.02 -12.20 12.31
CA GLY A 80 -3.56 -13.55 12.23
C GLY A 80 -3.56 -14.16 10.84
N LYS A 81 -3.47 -13.33 9.80
CA LYS A 81 -3.50 -13.79 8.41
C LYS A 81 -2.38 -13.15 7.61
N LYS A 82 -1.29 -13.89 7.49
CA LYS A 82 -0.12 -13.45 6.73
C LYS A 82 -0.53 -13.08 5.30
N ASP A 83 0.07 -12.00 4.79
CA ASP A 83 -0.14 -11.48 3.44
C ASP A 83 -1.53 -10.91 3.17
N GLU A 84 -2.28 -10.61 4.23
CA GLU A 84 -3.52 -9.85 4.13
C GLU A 84 -3.26 -8.43 4.59
N PHE A 85 -3.36 -7.47 3.65
CA PHE A 85 -2.95 -6.08 3.88
C PHE A 85 -4.14 -5.15 3.94
N TYR A 86 -4.00 -4.08 4.74
CA TYR A 86 -5.04 -3.08 4.96
C TYR A 86 -4.45 -1.69 4.82
N TRP A 87 -5.20 -0.82 4.17
CA TRP A 87 -4.76 0.51 3.80
C TRP A 87 -5.59 1.58 4.49
N ILE A 88 -5.04 2.78 4.57
CA ILE A 88 -5.75 3.94 5.10
C ILE A 88 -5.91 4.96 3.98
N TYR A 89 -7.14 5.47 3.86
CA TYR A 89 -7.44 6.55 2.95
C TYR A 89 -7.55 7.83 3.77
N GLY A 90 -6.67 8.78 3.54
CA GLY A 90 -6.59 9.99 4.35
C GLY A 90 -6.97 11.24 3.58
N ILE A 91 -7.14 12.32 4.33
CA ILE A 91 -7.42 13.63 3.75
C ILE A 91 -6.14 14.19 3.14
N ASP A 92 -5.02 13.93 3.77
CA ASP A 92 -3.70 14.39 3.33
C ASP A 92 -2.71 13.25 3.45
N SER A 93 -2.25 12.78 2.30
CA SER A 93 -1.23 11.72 2.25
C SER A 93 0.19 12.29 2.29
N GLY A 94 0.33 13.61 2.33
CA GLY A 94 1.62 14.28 2.24
C GLY A 94 2.25 14.08 0.88
N ASN A 95 3.58 13.96 0.86
CA ASN A 95 4.34 13.76 -0.37
C ASN A 95 4.74 12.29 -0.57
N CYS A 96 4.01 11.37 0.04
CA CYS A 96 4.31 9.94 -0.07
C CYS A 96 3.90 9.42 -1.43
N THR A 97 4.80 8.66 -2.06
CA THR A 97 4.60 8.11 -3.40
C THR A 97 4.86 6.61 -3.36
N PHE A 98 4.38 5.90 -4.38
CA PHE A 98 4.72 4.48 -4.52
C PHE A 98 6.20 4.28 -4.81
N THR A 99 6.83 5.19 -5.54
CA THR A 99 8.29 5.14 -5.76
C THR A 99 9.02 5.15 -4.43
N GLY A 100 8.68 6.10 -3.55
CA GLY A 100 9.29 6.20 -2.23
C GLY A 100 9.02 4.98 -1.38
N LEU A 101 7.80 4.45 -1.44
CA LEU A 101 7.44 3.23 -0.71
C LEU A 101 8.31 2.05 -1.15
N PHE A 102 8.39 1.78 -2.45
CA PHE A 102 9.19 0.66 -2.95
C PHE A 102 10.67 0.86 -2.67
N GLU A 103 11.16 2.10 -2.73
CA GLU A 103 12.55 2.39 -2.38
C GLU A 103 12.83 2.00 -0.92
N ARG A 104 11.95 2.35 0.00
CA ARG A 104 12.11 2.00 1.40
C ARG A 104 11.96 0.49 1.64
N LEU A 105 11.16 -0.18 0.83
CA LEU A 105 10.98 -1.63 0.94
C LEU A 105 12.18 -2.42 0.43
N LEU A 106 13.11 -1.79 -0.31
CA LEU A 106 14.33 -2.48 -0.75
C LEU A 106 15.12 -3.05 0.42
N ASP A 107 15.06 -2.39 1.59
CA ASP A 107 15.76 -2.87 2.78
C ASP A 107 15.06 -4.05 3.46
N ARG A 108 13.86 -4.37 3.04
CA ARG A 108 13.04 -5.43 3.64
C ARG A 108 12.94 -6.69 2.80
N VAL A 109 13.62 -6.72 1.65
CA VAL A 109 13.57 -7.85 0.74
C VAL A 109 14.46 -8.98 1.26
N ASP A 110 14.02 -10.21 1.06
CA ASP A 110 14.85 -11.39 1.32
C ASP A 110 15.84 -11.52 0.17
N TYR A 111 17.06 -11.09 0.38
CA TYR A 111 18.10 -11.10 -0.66
C TYR A 111 18.62 -12.50 -0.99
N LYS A 112 18.16 -13.53 -0.30
CA LYS A 112 18.41 -14.92 -0.66
C LYS A 112 17.42 -15.41 -1.71
N ASP A 113 16.33 -14.68 -1.93
CA ASP A 113 15.32 -15.00 -2.93
C ASP A 113 15.56 -14.13 -4.16
N ASP A 114 16.19 -14.70 -5.18
CA ASP A 114 16.53 -13.97 -6.41
C ASP A 114 15.29 -13.42 -7.12
N SER A 115 14.19 -14.16 -7.09
CA SER A 115 12.92 -13.69 -7.67
C SER A 115 12.39 -12.46 -6.95
N ALA A 116 12.50 -12.45 -5.62
CA ALA A 116 12.07 -11.28 -4.82
C ALA A 116 12.89 -10.04 -5.18
N VAL A 117 14.20 -10.20 -5.30
CA VAL A 117 15.09 -9.09 -5.67
C VAL A 117 14.70 -8.51 -7.02
N LYS A 118 14.49 -9.38 -8.01
CA LYS A 118 14.09 -8.94 -9.35
C LYS A 118 12.73 -8.24 -9.34
N MET A 119 11.78 -8.79 -8.59
CA MET A 119 10.44 -8.21 -8.50
C MET A 119 10.45 -6.82 -7.89
N ILE A 120 11.14 -6.64 -6.77
CA ILE A 120 11.12 -5.35 -6.08
C ILE A 120 11.80 -4.26 -6.91
N TYR A 121 12.90 -4.58 -7.57
CA TYR A 121 13.57 -3.61 -8.43
C TYR A 121 12.74 -3.28 -9.66
N SER A 122 12.03 -4.26 -10.22
CA SER A 122 11.11 -4.02 -11.34
C SER A 122 9.95 -3.12 -10.93
N LEU A 123 9.38 -3.34 -9.74
CA LEU A 123 8.29 -2.52 -9.22
C LEU A 123 8.76 -1.10 -8.93
N TYR A 124 9.93 -0.96 -8.33
CA TYR A 124 10.51 0.35 -8.06
C TYR A 124 10.72 1.11 -9.37
N GLN A 125 11.32 0.46 -10.36
CA GLN A 125 11.57 1.08 -11.67
C GLN A 125 10.26 1.46 -12.37
N ALA A 126 9.27 0.56 -12.34
CA ALA A 126 7.96 0.84 -12.94
C ALA A 126 7.27 2.03 -12.29
N ALA A 127 7.30 2.11 -10.96
CA ALA A 127 6.72 3.22 -10.23
C ALA A 127 7.43 4.54 -10.56
N LYS A 128 8.75 4.49 -10.62
CA LYS A 128 9.57 5.66 -10.94
C LYS A 128 9.26 6.20 -12.34
N GLU A 129 9.17 5.31 -13.32
CA GLU A 129 8.81 5.68 -14.68
C GLU A 129 7.41 6.27 -14.77
N SER A 130 6.44 5.63 -14.09
CA SER A 130 5.05 6.05 -14.12
C SER A 130 4.86 7.42 -13.47
N GLU A 131 5.50 7.67 -12.35
CA GLU A 131 5.39 8.94 -11.65
C GLU A 131 6.18 10.06 -12.35
N GLY A 132 7.20 9.70 -13.12
CA GLY A 132 7.93 10.66 -13.95
C GLY A 132 7.21 11.07 -15.21
N MET A 133 6.14 10.35 -15.59
CA MET A 133 5.35 10.62 -16.78
C MET A 133 4.10 11.41 -16.41
N GLN A 134 4.19 12.72 -16.48
CA GLN A 134 3.08 13.60 -16.13
C GLN A 134 1.87 13.33 -17.03
N GLY A 135 0.69 13.39 -16.42
CA GLY A 135 -0.56 13.22 -17.15
C GLY A 135 -1.05 11.81 -17.28
N LEU A 136 -0.30 10.82 -16.78
CA LEU A 136 -0.79 9.46 -16.75
C LEU A 136 -1.84 9.30 -15.67
N SER A 137 -2.89 8.55 -16.00
CA SER A 137 -3.89 8.19 -14.99
C SER A 137 -3.29 7.20 -14.01
N THR A 138 -3.82 7.21 -12.78
CA THR A 138 -3.38 6.25 -11.77
C THR A 138 -3.59 4.81 -12.21
N GLY A 139 -4.69 4.55 -12.90
CA GLY A 139 -4.95 3.23 -13.46
C GLY A 139 -3.88 2.79 -14.44
N GLY A 140 -3.40 3.70 -15.29
CA GLY A 140 -2.30 3.41 -16.20
C GLY A 140 -1.01 3.09 -15.48
N SER A 141 -0.70 3.81 -14.40
CA SER A 141 0.50 3.57 -13.59
C SER A 141 0.46 2.18 -12.95
N LEU A 142 -0.67 1.81 -12.39
CA LEU A 142 -0.84 0.51 -11.76
C LEU A 142 -0.79 -0.62 -12.78
N GLN A 143 -1.34 -0.40 -13.97
CA GLN A 143 -1.29 -1.39 -15.04
C GLN A 143 0.16 -1.68 -15.42
N ARG A 144 1.00 -0.66 -15.51
CA ARG A 144 2.43 -0.84 -15.79
C ARG A 144 3.14 -1.63 -14.71
N ILE A 145 2.86 -1.34 -13.45
CA ILE A 145 3.42 -2.09 -12.32
C ILE A 145 3.02 -3.56 -12.43
N ARG A 146 1.74 -3.81 -12.70
CA ARG A 146 1.21 -5.16 -12.84
C ARG A 146 1.88 -5.91 -13.98
N GLU A 147 2.07 -5.26 -15.12
CA GLU A 147 2.68 -5.89 -16.30
C GLU A 147 4.15 -6.26 -16.07
N LYS A 148 4.87 -5.46 -15.30
CA LYS A 148 6.28 -5.72 -15.00
C LYS A 148 6.48 -6.74 -13.88
N ALA A 149 5.49 -6.89 -13.03
CA ALA A 149 5.53 -7.86 -11.95
C ALA A 149 5.22 -9.26 -12.43
#